data_6029d90949c49f1bd46bcec32d42be40
#
_entry.id   6029d90949c49f1bd46bcec32d42be40
#
_cell.length_a   1.000
_cell.length_b   1.000
_cell.length_c   1.000
_cell.angle_alpha   90.00
_cell.angle_beta   90.00
_cell.angle_gamma   90.00
#
_symmetry.space_group_name_H-M   'P 1'
#
loop_
_entity.id
_entity.type
_entity.pdbx_description
1 polymer ?
#
loop_
_entity_poly.entity_id
_entity_poly.type
_entity_poly.pdbx_seq_one_letter_code
_entity_poly.pdbx_strand_id
1 'polypeptide(L)'
;MRKAVTALALSLLATQAVVAGETTNNAIGGGLGGALGNVVGNAVGGSTGAAIGAGLGGAAGSAVTAKKGRKTEAAIGGGLGAAGGSVAGRALGGSTGSAIGAGLGGAAGGAIATELSKGNDHDGHHKHRKHRKHRD
;
A
#
# COMPACT_ATOMS: atom_id res chain seq x y z
N MET A 1 -5.52 31.83 -0.97
CA MET A 1 -4.23 31.55 -0.34
C MET A 1 -4.26 30.50 0.77
N ARG A 2 -5.28 30.44 1.60
CA ARG A 2 -5.38 29.43 2.69
C ARG A 2 -5.46 27.98 2.18
N LYS A 3 -6.07 27.73 1.02
CA LYS A 3 -6.19 26.39 0.41
C LYS A 3 -4.87 25.86 -0.17
N ALA A 4 -4.01 26.75 -0.66
CA ALA A 4 -2.71 26.38 -1.19
C ALA A 4 -1.70 26.02 -0.08
N VAL A 5 -1.79 26.70 1.06
CA VAL A 5 -0.90 26.43 2.22
C VAL A 5 -1.26 25.10 2.88
N THR A 6 -2.53 24.74 2.92
CA THR A 6 -2.99 23.44 3.47
C THR A 6 -2.56 22.27 2.58
N ALA A 7 -2.59 22.44 1.25
CA ALA A 7 -2.13 21.43 0.30
C ALA A 7 -0.61 21.23 0.39
N LEU A 8 0.14 22.31 0.58
CA LEU A 8 1.60 22.25 0.73
C LEU A 8 2.02 21.60 2.06
N ALA A 9 1.30 21.90 3.15
CA ALA A 9 1.56 21.29 4.45
C ALA A 9 1.25 19.78 4.45
N LEU A 10 0.19 19.36 3.74
CA LEU A 10 -0.18 17.96 3.63
C LEU A 10 0.82 17.16 2.77
N SER A 11 1.38 17.78 1.71
CA SER A 11 2.41 17.15 0.90
C SER A 11 3.74 16.98 1.65
N LEU A 12 4.07 17.90 2.56
CA LEU A 12 5.27 17.80 3.38
C LEU A 12 5.17 16.71 4.46
N LEU A 13 3.96 16.47 4.98
CA LEU A 13 3.72 15.41 5.97
C LEU A 13 3.81 14.01 5.34
N ALA A 14 3.44 13.87 4.06
CA ALA A 14 3.57 12.61 3.32
C ALA A 14 5.03 12.20 3.09
N THR A 15 5.97 13.15 3.08
CA THR A 15 7.39 12.90 2.84
C THR A 15 8.10 12.34 4.08
N GLN A 16 7.54 12.49 5.26
CA GLN A 16 8.14 12.01 6.51
C GLN A 16 7.93 10.51 6.76
N ALA A 17 6.98 9.86 6.05
CA ALA A 17 6.69 8.44 6.20
C ALA A 17 7.67 7.52 5.42
N VAL A 18 8.69 8.08 4.75
CA VAL A 18 9.54 7.37 3.78
C VAL A 18 10.85 6.81 4.40
N VAL A 19 11.08 6.93 5.69
CA VAL A 19 12.38 6.55 6.27
C VAL A 19 12.26 5.41 7.27
N ALA A 20 12.14 4.17 6.78
CA ALA A 20 12.60 2.97 7.52
C ALA A 20 12.54 1.69 6.65
N GLY A 21 13.65 1.30 6.06
CA GLY A 21 13.93 -0.09 5.70
C GLY A 21 13.03 -0.76 4.64
N GLU A 22 12.82 -2.04 4.78
CA GLU A 22 12.06 -2.92 3.86
C GLU A 22 10.58 -2.50 3.66
N THR A 23 9.98 -1.94 4.67
CA THR A 23 8.61 -1.45 4.67
C THR A 23 8.45 -0.26 3.70
N THR A 24 9.51 0.52 3.49
CA THR A 24 9.55 1.67 2.59
C THR A 24 9.27 1.28 1.13
N ASN A 25 9.85 0.19 0.64
CA ASN A 25 9.66 -0.23 -0.74
C ASN A 25 8.19 -0.61 -1.02
N ASN A 26 7.54 -1.28 -0.08
CA ASN A 26 6.13 -1.67 -0.21
C ASN A 26 5.20 -0.46 -0.09
N ALA A 27 5.55 0.49 0.78
CA ALA A 27 4.82 1.76 0.89
C ALA A 27 4.92 2.58 -0.39
N ILE A 28 6.12 2.68 -0.99
CA ILE A 28 6.33 3.38 -2.26
C ILE A 28 5.54 2.69 -3.39
N GLY A 29 5.65 1.37 -3.51
CA GLY A 29 4.95 0.61 -4.55
C GLY A 29 3.43 0.75 -4.43
N GLY A 30 2.88 0.53 -3.25
CA GLY A 30 1.45 0.65 -2.98
C GLY A 30 0.94 2.07 -3.13
N GLY A 31 1.72 3.05 -2.68
CA GLY A 31 1.37 4.47 -2.77
C GLY A 31 1.35 4.98 -4.20
N LEU A 32 2.44 4.78 -4.95
CA LEU A 32 2.53 5.20 -6.36
C LEU A 32 1.54 4.42 -7.23
N GLY A 33 1.46 3.10 -7.06
CA GLY A 33 0.52 2.27 -7.80
C GLY A 33 -0.93 2.68 -7.54
N GLY A 34 -1.29 2.92 -6.29
CA GLY A 34 -2.62 3.37 -5.89
C GLY A 34 -2.98 4.74 -6.47
N ALA A 35 -2.08 5.71 -6.40
CA ALA A 35 -2.30 7.05 -6.94
C ALA A 35 -2.42 7.03 -8.47
N LEU A 36 -1.53 6.34 -9.18
CA LEU A 36 -1.57 6.22 -10.63
C LEU A 36 -2.82 5.46 -11.09
N GLY A 37 -3.14 4.35 -10.45
CA GLY A 37 -4.34 3.58 -10.72
C GLY A 37 -5.62 4.39 -10.50
N ASN A 38 -5.64 5.24 -9.46
CA ASN A 38 -6.75 6.15 -9.19
C ASN A 38 -6.96 7.14 -10.34
N VAL A 39 -5.88 7.79 -10.81
CA VAL A 39 -5.96 8.79 -11.89
C VAL A 39 -6.46 8.16 -13.18
N VAL A 40 -5.89 7.03 -13.57
CA VAL A 40 -6.30 6.30 -14.78
C VAL A 40 -7.73 5.80 -14.65
N GLY A 41 -8.06 5.19 -13.50
CA GLY A 41 -9.41 4.70 -13.23
C GLY A 41 -10.46 5.81 -13.23
N ASN A 42 -10.12 6.99 -12.71
CA ASN A 42 -11.00 8.17 -12.73
C ASN A 42 -11.27 8.67 -14.15
N ALA A 43 -10.26 8.63 -15.01
CA ALA A 43 -10.43 9.04 -16.42
C ALA A 43 -11.35 8.10 -17.21
N VAL A 44 -11.39 6.82 -16.88
CA VAL A 44 -12.17 5.79 -17.59
C VAL A 44 -13.58 5.63 -17.00
N GLY A 45 -13.71 5.62 -15.68
CA GLY A 45 -14.95 5.27 -14.98
C GLY A 45 -15.35 6.21 -13.84
N GLY A 46 -14.86 7.45 -13.82
CA GLY A 46 -15.21 8.44 -12.79
C GLY A 46 -14.84 7.96 -11.38
N SER A 47 -15.71 8.24 -10.42
CA SER A 47 -15.45 7.91 -9.00
C SER A 47 -15.32 6.43 -8.72
N THR A 48 -16.15 5.60 -9.35
CA THR A 48 -16.09 4.15 -9.21
C THR A 48 -14.83 3.59 -9.85
N GLY A 49 -14.50 4.07 -11.07
CA GLY A 49 -13.26 3.70 -11.74
C GLY A 49 -12.02 4.10 -10.94
N ALA A 50 -12.04 5.27 -10.31
CA ALA A 50 -10.94 5.73 -9.46
C ALA A 50 -10.68 4.79 -8.28
N ALA A 51 -11.72 4.33 -7.59
CA ALA A 51 -11.59 3.40 -6.45
C ALA A 51 -11.09 2.03 -6.90
N ILE A 52 -11.63 1.49 -7.99
CA ILE A 52 -11.21 0.21 -8.56
C ILE A 52 -9.77 0.31 -9.07
N GLY A 53 -9.44 1.37 -9.81
CA GLY A 53 -8.10 1.61 -10.32
C GLY A 53 -7.07 1.77 -9.19
N ALA A 54 -7.42 2.51 -8.15
CA ALA A 54 -6.60 2.65 -6.96
C ALA A 54 -6.33 1.31 -6.27
N GLY A 55 -7.36 0.49 -6.11
CA GLY A 55 -7.24 -0.84 -5.51
C GLY A 55 -6.32 -1.76 -6.31
N LEU A 56 -6.54 -1.86 -7.62
CA LEU A 56 -5.71 -2.68 -8.51
C LEU A 56 -4.27 -2.17 -8.59
N GLY A 57 -4.09 -0.86 -8.72
CA GLY A 57 -2.78 -0.22 -8.77
C GLY A 57 -2.02 -0.36 -7.45
N GLY A 58 -2.69 -0.15 -6.32
CA GLY A 58 -2.13 -0.32 -4.99
C GLY A 58 -1.74 -1.77 -4.71
N ALA A 59 -2.59 -2.73 -5.09
CA ALA A 59 -2.30 -4.15 -4.96
C ALA A 59 -1.09 -4.57 -5.82
N ALA A 60 -1.09 -4.21 -7.10
CA ALA A 60 0.00 -4.53 -8.01
C ALA A 60 1.31 -3.89 -7.56
N GLY A 61 1.29 -2.60 -7.23
CA GLY A 61 2.46 -1.87 -6.76
C GLY A 61 3.06 -2.46 -5.48
N SER A 62 2.22 -2.78 -4.51
CA SER A 62 2.67 -3.43 -3.27
C SER A 62 3.23 -4.83 -3.52
N ALA A 63 2.58 -5.63 -4.39
CA ALA A 63 3.03 -6.98 -4.70
C ALA A 63 4.40 -7.01 -5.40
N VAL A 64 4.64 -6.07 -6.32
CA VAL A 64 5.90 -5.99 -7.07
C VAL A 64 7.05 -5.66 -6.14
N THR A 65 6.84 -4.77 -5.18
CA THR A 65 7.87 -4.32 -4.24
C THR A 65 8.03 -5.23 -3.03
N ALA A 66 7.04 -6.11 -2.76
CA ALA A 66 7.09 -7.05 -1.65
C ALA A 66 8.09 -8.19 -1.88
N LYS A 67 8.73 -8.65 -0.81
CA LYS A 67 9.59 -9.85 -0.84
C LYS A 67 8.81 -11.11 -1.19
N LYS A 68 9.53 -12.10 -1.73
CA LYS A 68 8.98 -13.43 -1.97
C LYS A 68 8.37 -14.00 -0.69
N GLY A 69 7.12 -14.47 -0.77
CA GLY A 69 6.38 -15.02 0.35
C GLY A 69 5.40 -14.06 1.01
N ARG A 70 5.48 -12.74 0.74
CA ARG A 70 4.60 -11.71 1.32
C ARG A 70 3.85 -10.88 0.28
N LYS A 71 3.89 -11.30 -0.98
CA LYS A 71 3.28 -10.57 -2.09
C LYS A 71 1.76 -10.50 -1.97
N THR A 72 1.14 -11.57 -1.51
CA THR A 72 -0.31 -11.67 -1.34
C THR A 72 -0.81 -10.74 -0.25
N GLU A 73 -0.15 -10.74 0.91
CA GLU A 73 -0.50 -9.88 2.03
C GLU A 73 -0.28 -8.41 1.68
N ALA A 74 0.86 -8.09 1.04
CA ALA A 74 1.14 -6.73 0.59
C ALA A 74 0.14 -6.26 -0.47
N ALA A 75 -0.26 -7.14 -1.41
CA ALA A 75 -1.26 -6.82 -2.42
C ALA A 75 -2.63 -6.54 -1.81
N ILE A 76 -3.08 -7.38 -0.87
CA ILE A 76 -4.36 -7.20 -0.18
C ILE A 76 -4.34 -5.89 0.62
N GLY A 77 -3.28 -5.66 1.43
CA GLY A 77 -3.17 -4.47 2.24
C GLY A 77 -3.07 -3.20 1.40
N GLY A 78 -2.20 -3.20 0.39
CA GLY A 78 -2.01 -2.06 -0.50
C GLY A 78 -3.25 -1.78 -1.34
N GLY A 79 -3.92 -2.81 -1.84
CA GLY A 79 -5.14 -2.69 -2.63
C GLY A 79 -6.32 -2.15 -1.83
N LEU A 80 -6.60 -2.74 -0.68
CA LEU A 80 -7.68 -2.29 0.22
C LEU A 80 -7.41 -0.89 0.77
N GLY A 81 -6.16 -0.61 1.16
CA GLY A 81 -5.75 0.70 1.63
C GLY A 81 -5.91 1.77 0.57
N ALA A 82 -5.47 1.51 -0.67
CA ALA A 82 -5.59 2.44 -1.78
C ALA A 82 -7.06 2.69 -2.17
N ALA A 83 -7.88 1.64 -2.27
CA ALA A 83 -9.30 1.76 -2.58
C ALA A 83 -10.04 2.55 -1.48
N GLY A 84 -9.86 2.18 -0.22
CA GLY A 84 -10.47 2.86 0.92
C GLY A 84 -10.01 4.32 1.04
N GLY A 85 -8.71 4.56 0.89
CA GLY A 85 -8.13 5.90 0.88
C GLY A 85 -8.65 6.77 -0.27
N SER A 86 -8.86 6.17 -1.45
CA SER A 86 -9.48 6.84 -2.61
C SER A 86 -10.87 7.37 -2.28
N VAL A 87 -11.72 6.51 -1.68
CA VAL A 87 -13.10 6.88 -1.34
C VAL A 87 -13.11 7.96 -0.26
N ALA A 88 -12.36 7.77 0.83
CA ALA A 88 -12.27 8.74 1.91
C ALA A 88 -11.68 10.08 1.44
N GLY A 89 -10.61 10.04 0.65
CA GLY A 89 -9.97 11.23 0.10
C GLY A 89 -10.90 12.02 -0.82
N ARG A 90 -11.73 11.32 -1.59
CA ARG A 90 -12.73 11.95 -2.46
C ARG A 90 -13.76 12.73 -1.68
N ALA A 91 -14.23 12.20 -0.55
CA ALA A 91 -15.19 12.89 0.31
C ALA A 91 -14.64 14.21 0.86
N LEU A 92 -13.31 14.30 1.04
CA LEU A 92 -12.65 15.48 1.60
C LEU A 92 -12.17 16.48 0.53
N GLY A 93 -11.74 16.02 -0.64
CA GLY A 93 -11.06 16.87 -1.63
C GLY A 93 -11.34 16.51 -3.09
N GLY A 94 -12.45 15.84 -3.39
CA GLY A 94 -12.83 15.50 -4.77
C GLY A 94 -11.81 14.60 -5.46
N SER A 95 -11.57 14.79 -6.75
CA SER A 95 -10.64 13.96 -7.54
C SER A 95 -9.20 14.02 -7.04
N THR A 96 -8.74 15.22 -6.67
CA THR A 96 -7.38 15.41 -6.12
C THR A 96 -7.25 14.72 -4.78
N GLY A 97 -8.24 14.89 -3.89
CA GLY A 97 -8.27 14.19 -2.59
C GLY A 97 -8.30 12.68 -2.75
N SER A 98 -9.03 12.17 -3.76
CA SER A 98 -9.08 10.75 -4.08
C SER A 98 -7.71 10.19 -4.47
N ALA A 99 -6.94 10.88 -5.32
CA ALA A 99 -5.61 10.43 -5.72
C ALA A 99 -4.60 10.45 -4.56
N ILE A 100 -4.63 11.52 -3.74
CA ILE A 100 -3.79 11.63 -2.56
C ILE A 100 -4.16 10.55 -1.54
N GLY A 101 -5.47 10.37 -1.29
CA GLY A 101 -5.97 9.35 -0.37
C GLY A 101 -5.61 7.94 -0.82
N ALA A 102 -5.68 7.65 -2.14
CA ALA A 102 -5.28 6.37 -2.70
C ALA A 102 -3.78 6.10 -2.50
N GLY A 103 -2.96 7.11 -2.72
CA GLY A 103 -1.51 7.00 -2.49
C GLY A 103 -1.17 6.74 -1.02
N LEU A 104 -1.71 7.55 -0.11
CA LEU A 104 -1.48 7.39 1.33
C LEU A 104 -2.04 6.08 1.87
N GLY A 105 -3.27 5.72 1.44
CA GLY A 105 -3.92 4.48 1.84
C GLY A 105 -3.18 3.25 1.33
N GLY A 106 -2.73 3.26 0.07
CA GLY A 106 -1.93 2.19 -0.51
C GLY A 106 -0.58 2.00 0.18
N ALA A 107 0.09 3.11 0.48
CA ALA A 107 1.35 3.10 1.22
C ALA A 107 1.17 2.53 2.63
N ALA A 108 0.21 3.05 3.39
CA ALA A 108 -0.06 2.61 4.75
C ALA A 108 -0.54 1.15 4.79
N GLY A 109 -1.48 0.78 3.91
CA GLY A 109 -2.02 -0.57 3.84
C GLY A 109 -0.95 -1.61 3.50
N GLY A 110 -0.10 -1.32 2.50
CA GLY A 110 1.02 -2.19 2.12
C GLY A 110 2.04 -2.35 3.24
N ALA A 111 2.34 -1.26 3.96
CA ALA A 111 3.25 -1.28 5.09
C ALA A 111 2.71 -2.12 6.24
N ILE A 112 1.48 -1.87 6.66
CA ILE A 112 0.82 -2.58 7.78
C ILE A 112 0.72 -4.07 7.49
N ALA A 113 0.28 -4.45 6.28
CA ALA A 113 0.18 -5.86 5.88
C ALA A 113 1.53 -6.57 5.98
N THR A 114 2.62 -5.90 5.57
CA THR A 114 3.97 -6.44 5.65
C THR A 114 4.42 -6.66 7.08
N GLU A 115 4.13 -5.72 7.98
CA GLU A 115 4.49 -5.85 9.39
C GLU A 115 3.72 -6.97 10.10
N LEU A 116 2.41 -7.11 9.81
CA LEU A 116 1.60 -8.20 10.35
C LEU A 116 2.09 -9.58 9.90
N SER A 117 2.57 -9.69 8.66
CA SER A 117 3.15 -10.93 8.13
C SER A 117 4.46 -11.32 8.81
N LYS A 118 5.26 -10.35 9.27
CA LYS A 118 6.50 -10.64 10.00
C LYS A 118 6.25 -11.35 11.33
N GLY A 119 5.14 -11.06 12.01
CA GLY A 119 4.79 -11.68 13.27
C GLY A 119 4.49 -13.18 13.18
N ASN A 120 4.06 -13.67 12.03
CA ASN A 120 3.69 -15.07 11.84
C ASN A 120 4.87 -15.98 11.44
N ASP A 121 6.00 -15.42 11.01
CA ASP A 121 7.17 -16.19 10.59
C ASP A 121 8.01 -16.73 11.76
N HIS A 122 7.79 -16.26 12.98
CA HIS A 122 8.54 -16.71 14.16
C HIS A 122 8.12 -18.07 14.70
N ASP A 123 6.91 -18.56 14.38
CA ASP A 123 6.43 -19.86 14.88
C ASP A 123 6.73 -21.05 13.95
N GLY A 124 7.24 -20.80 12.74
CA GLY A 124 7.45 -21.84 11.72
C GLY A 124 8.81 -22.54 11.72
N HIS A 125 9.84 -22.00 12.36
CA HIS A 125 11.21 -22.47 12.18
C HIS A 125 11.67 -23.58 13.14
N HIS A 126 10.85 -24.08 14.06
CA HIS A 126 11.30 -25.10 15.02
C HIS A 126 10.96 -26.55 14.65
N LYS A 127 10.31 -26.85 13.51
CA LYS A 127 9.85 -28.21 13.21
C LYS A 127 10.64 -29.02 12.16
N HIS A 128 11.68 -28.50 11.53
CA HIS A 128 12.39 -29.28 10.48
C HIS A 128 13.84 -29.66 10.80
N ARG A 129 14.27 -29.64 12.05
CA ARG A 129 15.66 -30.02 12.40
C ARG A 129 15.82 -31.35 13.10
N LYS A 130 14.82 -32.27 13.09
CA LYS A 130 14.87 -33.53 13.84
C LYS A 130 14.83 -34.83 13.04
N HIS A 131 15.07 -34.82 11.74
CA HIS A 131 15.10 -36.09 10.98
C HIS A 131 16.33 -36.26 10.07
N ARG A 132 17.52 -35.94 10.58
CA ARG A 132 18.75 -36.35 9.89
C ARG A 132 19.83 -36.77 10.86
N LYS A 133 19.58 -37.83 11.61
CA LYS A 133 20.61 -38.57 12.31
C LYS A 133 20.09 -39.96 12.65
N HIS A 134 20.16 -40.88 11.71
CA HIS A 134 20.33 -42.31 11.90
C HIS A 134 20.27 -42.97 10.50
N ARG A 135 21.41 -43.10 9.90
CA ARG A 135 21.75 -44.13 8.96
C ARG A 135 23.28 -44.22 8.89
N ASP A 136 23.82 -44.98 9.76
CA ASP A 136 25.02 -45.80 9.54
C ASP A 136 24.82 -47.08 10.34
#